data_b6a9f37ac4f92570e7fc9068b0121a6c
#
_entry.id   b6a9f37ac4f92570e7fc9068b0121a6c
#
_cell.length_a   1.000
_cell.length_b   1.000
_cell.length_c   1.000
_cell.angle_alpha   90.00
_cell.angle_beta   90.00
_cell.angle_gamma   90.00
#
_symmetry.space_group_name_H-M   'P 1'
#
loop_
_entity.id
_entity.type
_entity.pdbx_description
1 polymer ?
#
loop_
_entity_poly.entity_id
_entity_poly.type
_entity_poly.pdbx_seq_one_letter_code
_entity_poly.pdbx_strand_id
1 'polypeptide(L)'
;RLNYFPLAAENGVMASITPELKGDLKRDQNSFVLPPASEEDLRSGMAGRNFWCRFENGELWSAAGMSAAQIAEEFTPAEEKCIVEAGLLWHRTVRENRTRQLRAAVTSWVPSANGTVEIMQVILENCGEETLRLTPTAAIPLYGRSADNLRDHRHVTSLLNRAESPKEGVILTPTYSFDERGHTPNQRSYFVFGITEDGKSAEAVCADLDRYTGEGSLIMPEW
;
A
#
# COMPACT_ATOMS: atom_id res chain seq x y z
N ARG A 1 3.34 -3.12 -20.56
CA ARG A 1 1.88 -3.42 -20.53
C ARG A 1 1.36 -3.08 -19.17
N LEU A 2 0.32 -2.25 -19.10
CA LEU A 2 -0.40 -2.03 -17.85
C LEU A 2 -1.34 -3.21 -17.62
N ASN A 3 -1.10 -3.96 -16.56
CA ASN A 3 -2.02 -4.98 -16.09
C ASN A 3 -2.57 -4.52 -14.75
N TYR A 4 -3.89 -4.36 -14.64
CA TYR A 4 -4.51 -4.14 -13.35
C TYR A 4 -5.70 -5.09 -13.17
N PHE A 5 -5.99 -5.42 -11.93
CA PHE A 5 -7.06 -6.34 -11.57
C PHE A 5 -8.08 -5.60 -10.70
N PRO A 6 -9.34 -5.53 -11.12
CA PRO A 6 -10.41 -5.01 -10.28
C PRO A 6 -10.80 -6.05 -9.24
N LEU A 7 -10.91 -5.62 -8.00
CA LEU A 7 -11.45 -6.40 -6.88
C LEU A 7 -12.70 -5.66 -6.39
N ALA A 8 -13.88 -6.23 -6.55
CA ALA A 8 -15.12 -5.56 -6.21
C ALA A 8 -16.07 -6.51 -5.47
N ALA A 9 -16.40 -6.19 -4.23
CA ALA A 9 -17.31 -6.96 -3.41
C ALA A 9 -18.74 -6.41 -3.42
N GLU A 10 -19.73 -7.24 -3.15
CA GLU A 10 -21.14 -6.87 -3.07
C GLU A 10 -21.44 -5.79 -2.01
N ASN A 11 -20.60 -5.69 -0.99
CA ASN A 11 -20.69 -4.65 0.06
C ASN A 11 -20.29 -3.24 -0.43
N GLY A 12 -19.91 -3.09 -1.70
CA GLY A 12 -19.55 -1.83 -2.36
C GLY A 12 -18.07 -1.46 -2.28
N VAL A 13 -17.21 -2.27 -1.67
CA VAL A 13 -15.76 -2.04 -1.72
C VAL A 13 -15.23 -2.39 -3.10
N MET A 14 -14.47 -1.47 -3.66
CA MET A 14 -13.82 -1.61 -4.96
C MET A 14 -12.35 -1.24 -4.82
N ALA A 15 -11.48 -2.11 -5.31
CA ALA A 15 -10.05 -1.88 -5.41
C ALA A 15 -9.57 -2.11 -6.84
N SER A 16 -8.54 -1.39 -7.23
CA SER A 16 -7.70 -1.73 -8.37
C SER A 16 -6.30 -2.07 -7.88
N ILE A 17 -5.65 -3.03 -8.51
CA ILE A 17 -4.31 -3.43 -8.12
C ILE A 17 -3.48 -3.84 -9.34
N THR A 18 -2.22 -3.37 -9.40
CA THR A 18 -1.23 -3.77 -10.41
C THR A 18 -0.22 -4.76 -9.81
N PRO A 19 0.64 -5.39 -10.65
CA PRO A 19 1.74 -6.22 -10.16
C PRO A 19 2.73 -5.50 -9.23
N GLU A 20 2.80 -4.16 -9.32
CA GLU A 20 3.58 -3.30 -8.43
C GLU A 20 2.77 -2.81 -7.22
N LEU A 21 1.61 -3.42 -6.96
CA LEU A 21 0.67 -3.12 -5.88
C LEU A 21 0.11 -1.68 -5.90
N LYS A 22 0.25 -0.97 -7.02
CA LYS A 22 -0.37 0.35 -7.23
C LYS A 22 -1.88 0.19 -7.44
N GLY A 23 -2.60 1.28 -7.30
CA GLY A 23 -4.04 1.35 -7.51
C GLY A 23 -4.80 1.85 -6.30
N ASP A 24 -6.06 2.15 -6.51
CA ASP A 24 -6.93 2.73 -5.51
C ASP A 24 -7.70 1.67 -4.69
N LEU A 25 -8.33 2.15 -3.63
CA LEU A 25 -9.32 1.43 -2.83
C LEU A 25 -10.39 2.41 -2.40
N LYS A 26 -11.65 2.11 -2.70
CA LYS A 26 -12.78 2.98 -2.40
C LYS A 26 -14.04 2.20 -2.07
N ARG A 27 -14.95 2.86 -1.41
CA ARG A 27 -16.34 2.45 -1.28
C ARG A 27 -17.23 3.14 -2.32
N ASP A 28 -17.01 4.44 -2.53
CA ASP A 28 -17.72 5.32 -3.47
C ASP A 28 -16.79 6.48 -3.86
N GLN A 29 -17.22 7.37 -4.76
CA GLN A 29 -16.42 8.52 -5.22
C GLN A 29 -16.07 9.52 -4.12
N ASN A 30 -16.79 9.50 -3.01
CA ASN A 30 -16.56 10.40 -1.88
C ASN A 30 -15.77 9.73 -0.74
N SER A 31 -15.41 8.45 -0.90
CA SER A 31 -14.84 7.63 0.18
C SER A 31 -13.72 6.73 -0.34
N PHE A 32 -12.59 7.34 -0.64
CA PHE A 32 -11.37 6.61 -1.01
C PHE A 32 -10.54 6.32 0.24
N VAL A 33 -10.20 5.07 0.43
CA VAL A 33 -9.26 4.63 1.48
C VAL A 33 -7.83 4.90 1.02
N LEU A 34 -7.49 4.49 -0.19
CA LEU A 34 -6.24 4.80 -0.87
C LEU A 34 -6.47 5.93 -1.89
N PRO A 35 -5.42 6.66 -2.30
CA PRO A 35 -5.54 7.73 -3.29
C PRO A 35 -6.20 7.23 -4.58
N PRO A 36 -7.13 8.01 -5.17
CA PRO A 36 -7.62 7.74 -6.50
C PRO A 36 -6.46 7.61 -7.48
N ALA A 37 -6.49 6.63 -8.35
CA ALA A 37 -5.45 6.37 -9.33
C ALA A 37 -6.00 6.44 -10.76
N SER A 38 -5.45 7.35 -11.57
CA SER A 38 -5.64 7.38 -13.01
C SER A 38 -4.76 6.31 -13.70
N GLU A 39 -4.99 6.06 -14.98
CA GLU A 39 -4.09 5.20 -15.75
C GLU A 39 -2.64 5.74 -15.75
N GLU A 40 -2.48 7.05 -15.78
CA GLU A 40 -1.19 7.71 -15.71
C GLU A 40 -0.50 7.48 -14.34
N ASP A 41 -1.25 7.59 -13.25
CA ASP A 41 -0.74 7.28 -11.90
C ASP A 41 -0.31 5.82 -11.77
N LEU A 42 -1.04 4.88 -12.38
CA LEU A 42 -0.67 3.47 -12.36
C LEU A 42 0.64 3.20 -13.11
N ARG A 43 0.98 4.00 -14.12
CA ARG A 43 2.22 3.88 -14.89
C ARG A 43 3.39 4.57 -14.22
N SER A 44 3.23 5.85 -13.86
CA SER A 44 4.32 6.74 -13.43
C SER A 44 4.34 7.06 -11.95
N GLY A 45 3.21 6.86 -11.25
CA GLY A 45 3.11 7.14 -9.82
C GLY A 45 4.01 6.23 -8.98
N MET A 46 4.58 6.81 -7.92
CA MET A 46 5.41 6.08 -6.95
C MET A 46 4.64 5.64 -5.71
N ALA A 47 3.44 6.20 -5.52
CA ALA A 47 2.58 5.85 -4.39
C ALA A 47 1.80 4.57 -4.68
N GLY A 48 1.81 3.65 -3.76
CA GLY A 48 1.08 2.40 -3.84
C GLY A 48 1.21 1.63 -2.53
N ARG A 49 0.47 0.55 -2.40
CA ARG A 49 0.72 -0.40 -1.32
C ARG A 49 2.14 -0.93 -1.48
N ASN A 50 2.88 -1.06 -0.40
CA ASN A 50 4.22 -1.63 -0.44
C ASN A 50 4.50 -2.46 0.81
N PHE A 51 5.48 -3.33 0.68
CA PHE A 51 6.06 -4.06 1.79
C PHE A 51 7.57 -4.09 1.62
N TRP A 52 8.25 -3.45 2.55
CA TRP A 52 9.68 -3.27 2.54
C TRP A 52 10.37 -4.31 3.41
N CYS A 53 11.51 -4.76 2.95
CA CYS A 53 12.48 -5.54 3.72
C CYS A 53 13.78 -4.74 3.81
N ARG A 54 14.09 -4.21 4.98
CA ARG A 54 15.37 -3.55 5.25
C ARG A 54 16.30 -4.54 5.91
N PHE A 55 17.38 -4.88 5.23
CA PHE A 55 18.41 -5.77 5.74
C PHE A 55 19.35 -5.05 6.71
N GLU A 56 20.09 -5.81 7.56
CA GLU A 56 21.03 -5.24 8.55
C GLU A 56 22.13 -4.36 7.93
N ASN A 57 22.51 -4.61 6.70
CA ASN A 57 23.49 -3.80 5.97
C ASN A 57 22.92 -2.49 5.39
N GLY A 58 21.65 -2.18 5.65
CA GLY A 58 20.95 -1.00 5.16
C GLY A 58 20.33 -1.15 3.77
N GLU A 59 20.56 -2.27 3.07
CA GLU A 59 19.91 -2.55 1.79
C GLU A 59 18.40 -2.58 1.96
N LEU A 60 17.69 -1.96 1.02
CA LEU A 60 16.24 -1.88 1.01
C LEU A 60 15.69 -2.62 -0.22
N TRP A 61 14.82 -3.59 0.01
CA TRP A 61 14.13 -4.33 -1.02
C TRP A 61 12.61 -4.22 -0.87
N SER A 62 11.89 -4.13 -1.98
CA SER A 62 10.45 -3.99 -2.04
C SER A 62 9.79 -5.24 -2.59
N ALA A 63 8.82 -5.81 -1.86
CA ALA A 63 8.00 -6.89 -2.38
C ALA A 63 7.09 -6.45 -3.55
N ALA A 64 6.85 -5.14 -3.69
CA ALA A 64 6.17 -4.55 -4.84
C ALA A 64 7.12 -4.31 -6.04
N GLY A 65 8.43 -4.48 -5.87
CA GLY A 65 9.43 -4.18 -6.91
C GLY A 65 9.70 -2.68 -7.10
N MET A 66 9.44 -1.87 -6.08
CA MET A 66 9.43 -0.41 -6.15
C MET A 66 10.59 0.25 -5.40
N SER A 67 11.64 -0.49 -5.02
CA SER A 67 12.84 0.16 -4.49
C SER A 67 13.62 0.85 -5.62
N ALA A 68 14.36 1.91 -5.28
CA ALA A 68 15.18 2.63 -6.25
C ALA A 68 16.14 1.69 -7.01
N ALA A 69 16.71 0.70 -6.33
CA ALA A 69 17.59 -0.30 -6.95
C ALA A 69 16.82 -1.18 -7.95
N GLN A 70 15.63 -1.69 -7.57
CA GLN A 70 14.82 -2.52 -8.46
C GLN A 70 14.32 -1.75 -9.69
N ILE A 71 13.95 -0.48 -9.53
CA ILE A 71 13.56 0.39 -10.65
C ILE A 71 14.75 0.64 -11.59
N ALA A 72 15.95 0.82 -11.06
CA ALA A 72 17.15 1.00 -11.88
C ALA A 72 17.52 -0.24 -12.72
N GLU A 73 17.08 -1.42 -12.29
CA GLU A 73 17.29 -2.69 -13.00
C GLU A 73 16.16 -3.03 -13.99
N GLU A 74 15.08 -2.26 -14.01
CA GLU A 74 13.96 -2.47 -14.93
C GLU A 74 14.45 -2.48 -16.40
N PHE A 75 13.97 -3.43 -17.18
CA PHE A 75 14.38 -3.68 -18.58
C PHE A 75 15.84 -4.12 -18.76
N THR A 76 16.55 -4.44 -17.71
CA THR A 76 17.89 -5.02 -17.77
C THR A 76 17.85 -6.55 -17.57
N PRO A 77 18.94 -7.30 -17.85
CA PRO A 77 19.01 -8.72 -17.51
C PRO A 77 18.95 -9.04 -16.01
N ALA A 78 19.19 -8.03 -15.16
CA ALA A 78 19.11 -8.16 -13.70
C ALA A 78 17.67 -8.01 -13.17
N GLU A 79 16.72 -7.55 -14.00
CA GLU A 79 15.32 -7.35 -13.60
C GLU A 79 14.74 -8.58 -12.91
N GLU A 80 14.15 -8.36 -11.73
CA GLU A 80 13.46 -9.39 -10.98
C GLU A 80 12.12 -9.75 -11.66
N LYS A 81 11.90 -11.04 -11.86
CA LYS A 81 10.62 -11.50 -12.41
C LYS A 81 9.53 -11.45 -11.35
N CYS A 82 8.40 -10.85 -11.74
CA CYS A 82 7.17 -10.91 -10.97
C CYS A 82 6.25 -11.98 -11.54
N ILE A 83 5.89 -12.96 -10.73
CA ILE A 83 4.84 -13.93 -11.07
C ILE A 83 3.52 -13.33 -10.55
N VAL A 84 2.51 -13.27 -11.42
CA VAL A 84 1.20 -12.72 -11.10
C VAL A 84 0.15 -13.79 -11.28
N GLU A 85 -0.65 -13.96 -10.24
CA GLU A 85 -1.84 -14.81 -10.23
C GLU A 85 -3.03 -13.96 -9.81
N ALA A 86 -4.18 -14.17 -10.42
CA ALA A 86 -5.38 -13.48 -10.04
C ALA A 86 -6.61 -14.38 -10.20
N GLY A 87 -7.59 -14.17 -9.37
CA GLY A 87 -8.87 -14.86 -9.41
C GLY A 87 -10.00 -13.95 -8.97
N LEU A 88 -11.18 -14.51 -8.74
CA LEU A 88 -12.32 -13.74 -8.28
C LEU A 88 -11.98 -13.13 -6.90
N LEU A 89 -12.00 -11.79 -6.83
CA LEU A 89 -11.78 -10.98 -5.63
C LEU A 89 -10.38 -11.10 -4.99
N TRP A 90 -9.40 -11.67 -5.66
CA TRP A 90 -8.03 -11.73 -5.16
C TRP A 90 -6.98 -11.54 -6.26
N HIS A 91 -5.84 -11.03 -5.87
CA HIS A 91 -4.65 -10.83 -6.69
C HIS A 91 -3.41 -11.22 -5.87
N ARG A 92 -2.48 -11.91 -6.48
CA ARG A 92 -1.23 -12.34 -5.84
C ARG A 92 -0.04 -12.03 -6.73
N THR A 93 1.00 -11.49 -6.12
CA THR A 93 2.33 -11.35 -6.74
C THR A 93 3.36 -12.14 -5.97
N VAL A 94 4.31 -12.72 -6.68
CA VAL A 94 5.47 -13.38 -6.10
C VAL A 94 6.72 -12.78 -6.72
N ARG A 95 7.62 -12.28 -5.89
CA ARG A 95 8.95 -11.78 -6.26
C ARG A 95 10.02 -12.49 -5.47
N GLU A 96 11.19 -12.60 -6.06
CA GLU A 96 12.35 -13.22 -5.43
C GLU A 96 13.58 -12.33 -5.60
N ASN A 97 14.14 -11.92 -4.46
CA ASN A 97 15.46 -11.35 -4.40
C ASN A 97 16.48 -12.48 -4.44
N ARG A 98 17.06 -12.70 -5.62
CA ARG A 98 17.98 -13.83 -5.86
C ARG A 98 19.28 -13.69 -5.08
N THR A 99 19.76 -12.45 -4.90
CA THR A 99 21.01 -12.18 -4.16
C THR A 99 20.86 -12.55 -2.70
N ARG A 100 19.69 -12.25 -2.11
CA ARG A 100 19.38 -12.55 -0.70
C ARG A 100 18.67 -13.88 -0.51
N GLN A 101 18.28 -14.53 -1.60
CA GLN A 101 17.48 -15.76 -1.57
C GLN A 101 16.20 -15.60 -0.72
N LEU A 102 15.59 -14.42 -0.82
CA LEU A 102 14.35 -14.06 -0.14
C LEU A 102 13.21 -14.01 -1.16
N ARG A 103 12.14 -14.74 -0.91
CA ARG A 103 10.91 -14.70 -1.69
C ARG A 103 9.82 -14.02 -0.88
N ALA A 104 9.06 -13.12 -1.53
CA ALA A 104 7.85 -12.54 -0.97
C ALA A 104 6.65 -12.88 -1.85
N ALA A 105 5.59 -13.39 -1.24
CA ALA A 105 4.29 -13.56 -1.86
C ALA A 105 3.33 -12.55 -1.21
N VAL A 106 2.77 -11.65 -2.01
CA VAL A 106 1.80 -10.65 -1.56
C VAL A 106 0.45 -10.99 -2.16
N THR A 107 -0.52 -11.32 -1.32
CA THR A 107 -1.89 -11.61 -1.74
C THR A 107 -2.81 -10.52 -1.21
N SER A 108 -3.53 -9.86 -2.12
CA SER A 108 -4.54 -8.87 -1.79
C SER A 108 -5.92 -9.39 -2.19
N TRP A 109 -6.90 -9.20 -1.32
CA TRP A 109 -8.29 -9.58 -1.62
C TRP A 109 -9.29 -8.69 -0.90
N VAL A 110 -10.50 -8.66 -1.44
CA VAL A 110 -11.64 -7.98 -0.85
C VAL A 110 -12.64 -9.05 -0.41
N PRO A 111 -12.96 -9.17 0.89
CA PRO A 111 -13.92 -10.14 1.39
C PRO A 111 -15.32 -9.91 0.79
N SER A 112 -16.00 -10.99 0.42
CA SER A 112 -17.34 -10.92 -0.17
C SER A 112 -18.45 -10.58 0.83
N ALA A 113 -18.23 -10.76 2.12
CA ALA A 113 -19.22 -10.53 3.17
C ALA A 113 -18.66 -9.67 4.30
N ASN A 114 -19.52 -8.82 4.86
CA ASN A 114 -19.34 -8.10 6.14
C ASN A 114 -18.02 -7.36 6.33
N GLY A 115 -17.81 -6.28 5.63
CA GLY A 115 -16.70 -5.38 5.89
C GLY A 115 -16.29 -4.54 4.68
N THR A 116 -16.03 -3.28 4.92
CA THR A 116 -15.46 -2.36 3.92
C THR A 116 -13.94 -2.37 4.06
N VAL A 117 -13.31 -3.50 3.72
CA VAL A 117 -11.88 -3.73 3.95
C VAL A 117 -11.24 -4.45 2.75
N GLU A 118 -10.01 -4.10 2.46
CA GLU A 118 -9.08 -4.91 1.68
C GLU A 118 -8.07 -5.55 2.65
N ILE A 119 -7.71 -6.78 2.39
CA ILE A 119 -6.71 -7.51 3.17
C ILE A 119 -5.50 -7.74 2.27
N MET A 120 -4.32 -7.38 2.76
CA MET A 120 -3.03 -7.67 2.14
C MET A 120 -2.24 -8.61 3.05
N GLN A 121 -2.08 -9.84 2.62
CA GLN A 121 -1.22 -10.83 3.29
C GLN A 121 0.15 -10.85 2.61
N VAL A 122 1.20 -10.82 3.42
CA VAL A 122 2.58 -10.97 2.95
C VAL A 122 3.20 -12.20 3.60
N ILE A 123 3.72 -13.08 2.77
CA ILE A 123 4.48 -14.26 3.21
C ILE A 123 5.91 -14.07 2.72
N LEU A 124 6.86 -14.04 3.67
CA LEU A 124 8.29 -14.05 3.40
C LEU A 124 8.83 -15.46 3.57
N GLU A 125 9.60 -15.90 2.60
CA GLU A 125 10.26 -17.21 2.60
C GLU A 125 11.77 -17.02 2.41
N ASN A 126 12.56 -17.51 3.35
CA ASN A 126 13.99 -17.65 3.16
C ASN A 126 14.25 -18.92 2.31
N CYS A 127 14.65 -18.72 1.07
CA CYS A 127 14.96 -19.79 0.11
C CYS A 127 16.42 -20.25 0.18
N GLY A 128 17.24 -19.61 1.03
CA GLY A 128 18.65 -19.93 1.23
C GLY A 128 18.91 -20.74 2.50
N GLU A 129 20.19 -21.07 2.71
CA GLU A 129 20.64 -21.80 3.90
C GLU A 129 21.07 -20.85 5.03
N GLU A 130 21.38 -19.60 4.72
CA GLU A 130 21.82 -18.61 5.69
C GLU A 130 20.65 -17.92 6.39
N THR A 131 20.83 -17.56 7.66
CA THR A 131 19.84 -16.80 8.41
C THR A 131 19.76 -15.38 7.85
N LEU A 132 18.57 -14.96 7.44
CA LEU A 132 18.30 -13.57 7.04
C LEU A 132 17.79 -12.77 8.24
N ARG A 133 18.39 -11.58 8.44
CA ARG A 133 17.92 -10.60 9.42
C ARG A 133 17.46 -9.36 8.69
N LEU A 134 16.23 -8.99 8.90
CA LEU A 134 15.59 -7.85 8.24
C LEU A 134 14.51 -7.23 9.12
N THR A 135 14.21 -5.98 8.86
CA THR A 135 13.05 -5.28 9.41
C THR A 135 11.97 -5.20 8.33
N PRO A 136 10.83 -5.90 8.49
CA PRO A 136 9.72 -5.83 7.56
C PRO A 136 8.87 -4.59 7.87
N THR A 137 8.44 -3.85 6.84
CA THR A 137 7.60 -2.66 6.99
C THR A 137 6.50 -2.64 5.93
N ALA A 138 5.24 -2.71 6.35
CA ALA A 138 4.12 -2.45 5.45
C ALA A 138 3.92 -0.93 5.31
N ALA A 139 3.85 -0.45 4.07
CA ALA A 139 3.63 0.96 3.75
C ALA A 139 2.38 1.11 2.88
N ILE A 140 1.34 1.72 3.44
CA ILE A 140 0.03 1.85 2.81
C ILE A 140 -0.36 3.33 2.78
N PRO A 141 -0.53 3.94 1.59
CA PRO A 141 -0.89 5.35 1.47
C PRO A 141 -2.36 5.56 1.83
N LEU A 142 -2.64 5.98 3.06
CA LEU A 142 -3.98 6.24 3.54
C LEU A 142 -4.43 7.64 3.09
N TYR A 143 -5.58 7.73 2.39
CA TYR A 143 -6.08 8.98 1.79
C TYR A 143 -7.30 9.55 2.51
N GLY A 144 -8.37 8.77 2.69
CA GLY A 144 -9.53 9.11 3.50
C GLY A 144 -10.38 10.27 3.00
N ARG A 145 -10.50 10.50 1.69
CA ARG A 145 -11.21 11.64 1.09
C ARG A 145 -11.93 11.27 -0.20
N SER A 146 -12.65 12.24 -0.78
CA SER A 146 -13.25 12.09 -2.11
C SER A 146 -12.20 12.22 -3.22
N ALA A 147 -12.52 11.74 -4.43
CA ALA A 147 -11.68 11.89 -5.60
C ALA A 147 -11.44 13.36 -5.96
N ASP A 148 -12.44 14.22 -5.79
CA ASP A 148 -12.38 15.65 -6.12
C ASP A 148 -11.34 16.39 -5.28
N ASN A 149 -11.05 15.93 -4.07
CA ASN A 149 -10.02 16.51 -3.22
C ASN A 149 -8.58 16.36 -3.72
N LEU A 150 -8.32 15.53 -4.71
CA LEU A 150 -7.00 15.50 -5.37
C LEU A 150 -6.73 16.79 -6.14
N ARG A 151 -7.75 17.31 -6.81
CA ARG A 151 -7.64 18.51 -7.64
C ARG A 151 -7.94 19.76 -6.84
N ASP A 152 -9.04 19.76 -6.12
CA ASP A 152 -9.59 20.92 -5.42
C ASP A 152 -9.36 20.80 -3.91
N HIS A 153 -8.96 21.88 -3.26
CA HIS A 153 -8.81 21.99 -1.80
C HIS A 153 -7.85 21.00 -1.13
N ARG A 154 -6.99 20.32 -1.89
CA ARG A 154 -6.10 19.27 -1.36
C ARG A 154 -5.26 19.71 -0.15
N HIS A 155 -4.80 20.96 -0.13
CA HIS A 155 -3.99 21.48 0.98
C HIS A 155 -4.83 21.70 2.24
N VAL A 156 -5.98 22.36 2.09
CA VAL A 156 -6.87 22.66 3.23
C VAL A 156 -7.42 21.38 3.86
N THR A 157 -7.86 20.42 3.04
CA THR A 157 -8.41 19.17 3.54
C THR A 157 -7.36 18.29 4.21
N SER A 158 -6.10 18.34 3.79
CA SER A 158 -5.01 17.63 4.47
C SER A 158 -4.77 18.15 5.88
N LEU A 159 -4.83 19.46 6.08
CA LEU A 159 -4.66 20.09 7.39
C LEU A 159 -5.79 19.76 8.37
N LEU A 160 -6.93 19.32 7.87
CA LEU A 160 -8.10 18.98 8.68
C LEU A 160 -8.19 17.47 8.99
N ASN A 161 -7.26 16.67 8.52
CA ASN A 161 -7.19 15.26 8.84
C ASN A 161 -6.57 15.06 10.23
N ARG A 162 -7.10 14.10 10.97
CA ARG A 162 -6.54 13.66 12.24
C ARG A 162 -6.07 12.22 12.10
N ALA A 163 -4.80 11.99 12.39
CA ALA A 163 -4.23 10.66 12.41
C ALA A 163 -3.94 10.23 13.85
N GLU A 164 -4.35 9.04 14.20
CA GLU A 164 -4.04 8.36 15.45
C GLU A 164 -3.23 7.11 15.13
N SER A 165 -2.25 6.81 15.97
CA SER A 165 -1.36 5.66 15.79
C SER A 165 -1.48 4.70 16.98
N PRO A 166 -2.58 3.91 17.09
CA PRO A 166 -2.61 2.80 18.02
C PRO A 166 -1.52 1.78 17.65
N LYS A 167 -1.18 0.91 18.58
CA LYS A 167 -0.11 -0.10 18.35
C LYS A 167 -0.41 -1.07 17.19
N GLU A 168 -1.67 -1.20 16.81
CA GLU A 168 -2.12 -2.06 15.72
C GLU A 168 -1.97 -1.42 14.33
N GLY A 169 -1.77 -0.07 14.26
CA GLY A 169 -1.66 0.63 12.98
C GLY A 169 -2.02 2.10 13.03
N VAL A 170 -2.71 2.58 12.00
CA VAL A 170 -3.10 3.99 11.83
C VAL A 170 -4.59 4.12 11.62
N ILE A 171 -5.20 5.10 12.27
CA ILE A 171 -6.57 5.54 12.03
C ILE A 171 -6.53 6.99 11.54
N LEU A 172 -7.15 7.24 10.40
CA LEU A 172 -7.32 8.57 9.81
C LEU A 172 -8.77 8.99 9.89
N THR A 173 -9.04 10.11 10.56
CA THR A 173 -10.39 10.70 10.66
C THR A 173 -10.37 12.10 10.06
N PRO A 174 -10.84 12.27 8.82
CA PRO A 174 -11.05 13.60 8.24
C PRO A 174 -12.09 14.39 9.01
N THR A 175 -11.91 15.70 9.15
CA THR A 175 -12.92 16.56 9.79
C THR A 175 -14.13 16.76 8.90
N TYR A 176 -13.91 16.86 7.58
CA TYR A 176 -14.96 17.06 6.59
C TYR A 176 -14.92 16.00 5.49
N SER A 177 -16.10 15.70 4.99
CA SER A 177 -16.31 15.01 3.73
C SER A 177 -16.70 16.05 2.66
N PHE A 178 -16.23 15.87 1.44
CA PHE A 178 -16.53 16.77 0.32
C PHE A 178 -17.25 15.98 -0.78
N ASP A 179 -18.32 16.57 -1.30
CA ASP A 179 -19.01 16.13 -2.49
C ASP A 179 -19.41 17.34 -3.36
N GLU A 180 -20.08 17.13 -4.46
CA GLU A 180 -20.53 18.18 -5.39
C GLU A 180 -21.39 19.28 -4.72
N ARG A 181 -21.92 19.02 -3.54
CA ARG A 181 -22.75 19.96 -2.75
C ARG A 181 -21.95 20.78 -1.76
N GLY A 182 -20.65 20.51 -1.66
CA GLY A 182 -19.72 21.18 -0.74
C GLY A 182 -19.25 20.31 0.42
N HIS A 183 -18.86 20.95 1.51
CA HIS A 183 -18.30 20.28 2.68
C HIS A 183 -19.40 19.94 3.69
N THR A 184 -19.37 18.72 4.19
CA THR A 184 -20.20 18.26 5.30
C THR A 184 -19.34 17.68 6.41
N PRO A 185 -19.76 17.71 7.68
CA PRO A 185 -19.03 17.02 8.75
C PRO A 185 -18.84 15.55 8.40
N ASN A 186 -17.60 15.07 8.49
CA ASN A 186 -17.29 13.68 8.20
C ASN A 186 -17.79 12.76 9.33
N GLN A 187 -18.27 11.57 8.96
CA GLN A 187 -18.76 10.54 9.88
C GLN A 187 -18.02 9.21 9.73
N ARG A 188 -16.87 9.22 9.04
CA ARG A 188 -16.12 8.00 8.72
C ARG A 188 -14.69 8.11 9.18
N SER A 189 -14.15 6.99 9.63
CA SER A 189 -12.71 6.82 9.84
C SER A 189 -12.17 5.77 8.87
N TYR A 190 -10.93 5.94 8.49
CA TYR A 190 -10.19 5.04 7.61
C TYR A 190 -9.02 4.47 8.39
N PHE A 191 -8.68 3.22 8.17
CA PHE A 191 -7.64 2.59 8.96
C PHE A 191 -6.74 1.67 8.13
N VAL A 192 -5.52 1.52 8.61
CA VAL A 192 -4.59 0.47 8.22
C VAL A 192 -4.12 -0.21 9.49
N PHE A 193 -4.43 -1.48 9.65
CA PHE A 193 -3.97 -2.31 10.77
C PHE A 193 -3.16 -3.48 10.26
N GLY A 194 -2.13 -3.87 10.99
CA GLY A 194 -1.29 -5.01 10.68
C GLY A 194 -1.04 -5.89 11.90
N ILE A 195 -1.06 -7.18 11.66
CA ILE A 195 -0.69 -8.21 12.63
C ILE A 195 0.19 -9.26 11.97
N THR A 196 1.07 -9.86 12.74
CA THR A 196 1.82 -11.04 12.34
C THR A 196 0.99 -12.32 12.46
N GLU A 197 1.45 -13.42 11.88
CA GLU A 197 0.75 -14.72 11.94
C GLU A 197 0.49 -15.18 13.39
N ASP A 198 1.38 -14.87 14.32
CA ASP A 198 1.22 -15.17 15.74
C ASP A 198 0.38 -14.13 16.51
N GLY A 199 -0.28 -13.21 15.79
CA GLY A 199 -1.21 -12.22 16.36
C GLY A 199 -0.55 -11.02 17.03
N LYS A 200 0.75 -10.80 16.83
CA LYS A 200 1.44 -9.63 17.37
C LYS A 200 1.21 -8.40 16.50
N SER A 201 1.06 -7.26 17.14
CA SER A 201 1.05 -5.94 16.48
C SER A 201 2.43 -5.55 16.00
N ALA A 202 2.51 -4.55 15.12
CA ALA A 202 3.77 -3.94 14.71
C ALA A 202 4.55 -3.38 15.92
N GLU A 203 5.87 -3.44 15.88
CA GLU A 203 6.72 -2.88 16.92
C GLU A 203 6.75 -1.34 16.90
N ALA A 204 6.56 -0.77 15.69
CA ALA A 204 6.49 0.67 15.50
C ALA A 204 5.48 1.02 14.41
N VAL A 205 4.87 2.20 14.52
CA VAL A 205 3.88 2.74 13.59
C VAL A 205 4.27 4.17 13.24
N CYS A 206 4.22 4.51 11.94
CA CYS A 206 4.45 5.87 11.43
C CYS A 206 3.25 6.32 10.60
N ALA A 207 2.62 7.43 10.99
CA ALA A 207 1.50 8.04 10.26
C ALA A 207 1.90 9.36 9.57
N ASP A 208 3.17 9.71 9.59
CA ASP A 208 3.72 10.95 9.04
C ASP A 208 4.55 10.63 7.80
N LEU A 209 4.21 11.25 6.66
CA LEU A 209 4.87 11.00 5.39
C LEU A 209 6.32 11.52 5.40
N ASP A 210 6.55 12.71 5.94
CA ASP A 210 7.89 13.31 5.94
C ASP A 210 8.82 12.49 6.84
N ARG A 211 8.32 12.01 7.97
CA ARG A 211 9.08 11.11 8.83
C ARG A 211 9.32 9.75 8.18
N TYR A 212 8.37 9.25 7.40
CA TYR A 212 8.52 7.98 6.68
C TYR A 212 9.56 8.06 5.58
N THR A 213 9.54 9.13 4.77
CA THR A 213 10.49 9.32 3.68
C THR A 213 11.87 9.78 4.17
N GLY A 214 11.93 10.61 5.22
CA GLY A 214 13.16 11.23 5.68
C GLY A 214 13.81 12.08 4.60
N GLU A 215 15.12 12.00 4.45
CA GLU A 215 15.87 12.61 3.34
C GLU A 215 15.78 11.80 2.02
N GLY A 216 15.12 10.66 2.08
CA GLY A 216 14.91 9.77 0.94
C GLY A 216 13.66 10.10 0.12
N SER A 217 12.89 9.07 -0.23
CA SER A 217 11.68 9.22 -1.06
C SER A 217 10.72 8.03 -0.88
N LEU A 218 9.60 8.03 -1.63
CA LEU A 218 8.67 6.88 -1.63
C LEU A 218 9.27 5.58 -2.16
N ILE A 219 10.35 5.64 -2.93
CA ILE A 219 11.07 4.46 -3.46
C ILE A 219 12.36 4.14 -2.68
N MET A 220 12.69 4.96 -1.71
CA MET A 220 13.83 4.79 -0.81
C MET A 220 13.51 5.44 0.54
N PRO A 221 12.50 4.97 1.28
CA PRO A 221 12.16 5.54 2.58
C PRO A 221 13.24 5.24 3.63
N GLU A 222 13.37 6.16 4.60
CA GLU A 222 14.34 5.98 5.70
C GLU A 222 13.74 5.33 6.96
N TRP A 223 12.40 5.36 7.11
CA TRP A 223 11.68 4.74 8.23
C TRP A 223 11.87 3.22 8.30
#